data_8125e92cf6a0ad45bfed70d350db5c72
#
_entry.id   8125e92cf6a0ad45bfed70d350db5c72
#
_cell.length_a   1.000
_cell.length_b   1.000
_cell.length_c   1.000
_cell.angle_alpha   90.00
_cell.angle_beta   90.00
_cell.angle_gamma   90.00
#
_symmetry.space_group_name_H-M   'P 1'
#
loop_
_entity.id
_entity.type
_entity.pdbx_description
1 polymer ?
#
loop_
_entity_poly.entity_id
_entity_poly.type
_entity_poly.pdbx_seq_one_letter_code
_entity_poly.pdbx_strand_id
1 'polypeptide(L)'
;MNKSFFRKVSFGLGVDESIPSNPLEWSISQIEKLPKLNWSGPIYSLKEMMEFHGKYNYQDRRVLRKKFKNSRKDYKRARKLLQYQTGHYYFEPLWLYIRHNEAVNGNSPVFHRFLHFWGNHFAIQKKNAMYSYDVGPYHR
;
A
#
# COMPACT_ATOMS: atom_id res chain seq x y z
N MET A 1 -28.62 -1.26 19.61
CA MET A 1 -27.97 -1.79 18.41
C MET A 1 -26.48 -1.98 18.66
N ASN A 2 -25.90 -3.11 18.28
CA ASN A 2 -24.64 -3.59 18.85
C ASN A 2 -23.42 -2.99 18.10
N LYS A 3 -22.75 -2.02 18.71
CA LYS A 3 -21.48 -1.44 18.19
C LYS A 3 -20.42 -2.51 17.83
N SER A 4 -20.55 -3.71 18.40
CA SER A 4 -19.65 -4.83 18.10
C SER A 4 -19.78 -5.34 16.67
N PHE A 5 -20.94 -5.21 16.02
CA PHE A 5 -21.12 -5.57 14.60
C PHE A 5 -20.20 -4.75 13.70
N PHE A 6 -20.20 -3.42 13.83
CA PHE A 6 -19.37 -2.54 13.01
C PHE A 6 -17.87 -2.76 13.20
N ARG A 7 -17.45 -3.09 14.42
CA ARG A 7 -16.03 -3.45 14.69
C ARG A 7 -15.61 -4.76 14.05
N LYS A 8 -16.55 -5.68 13.81
CA LYS A 8 -16.27 -6.98 13.18
C LYS A 8 -16.24 -6.90 11.66
N VAL A 9 -17.17 -6.16 11.06
CA VAL A 9 -17.32 -6.09 9.60
C VAL A 9 -16.57 -4.95 8.94
N SER A 10 -16.17 -3.93 9.71
CA SER A 10 -15.41 -2.76 9.23
C SER A 10 -14.31 -2.39 10.21
N PHE A 11 -13.65 -1.25 10.00
CA PHE A 11 -12.75 -0.65 10.98
C PHE A 11 -13.49 0.16 12.07
N GLY A 12 -14.81 0.08 12.12
CA GLY A 12 -15.71 0.84 12.97
C GLY A 12 -16.54 1.82 12.15
N LEU A 13 -17.24 2.70 12.86
CA LEU A 13 -17.90 3.88 12.28
C LEU A 13 -17.04 5.09 12.55
N GLY A 14 -17.05 6.05 11.64
CA GLY A 14 -16.44 7.35 11.87
C GLY A 14 -17.02 8.06 13.10
N VAL A 15 -16.27 9.01 13.65
CA VAL A 15 -16.68 9.72 14.89
C VAL A 15 -18.02 10.43 14.71
N ASP A 16 -18.26 10.96 13.52
CA ASP A 16 -19.46 11.73 13.17
C ASP A 16 -20.49 10.88 12.37
N GLU A 17 -20.26 9.60 12.18
CA GLU A 17 -21.18 8.74 11.45
C GLU A 17 -22.34 8.28 12.34
N SER A 18 -23.55 8.51 11.85
CA SER A 18 -24.76 7.95 12.46
C SER A 18 -24.79 6.44 12.30
N ILE A 19 -25.30 5.73 13.31
CA ILE A 19 -25.48 4.28 13.24
C ILE A 19 -26.53 3.97 12.16
N PRO A 20 -26.18 3.19 11.10
CA PRO A 20 -27.12 2.81 10.07
C PRO A 20 -28.32 2.03 10.62
N SER A 21 -29.52 2.31 10.11
CA SER A 21 -30.76 1.63 10.51
C SER A 21 -30.73 0.15 10.16
N ASN A 22 -30.19 -0.20 9.00
CA ASN A 22 -29.96 -1.58 8.56
C ASN A 22 -28.46 -1.84 8.38
N PRO A 23 -27.75 -2.40 9.38
CA PRO A 23 -26.31 -2.62 9.32
C PRO A 23 -25.86 -3.61 8.24
N LEU A 24 -26.69 -4.60 7.92
CA LEU A 24 -26.37 -5.60 6.89
C LEU A 24 -26.41 -4.98 5.50
N GLU A 25 -27.49 -4.28 5.18
CA GLU A 25 -27.65 -3.58 3.90
C GLU A 25 -26.57 -2.51 3.71
N TRP A 26 -26.27 -1.75 4.76
CA TRP A 26 -25.15 -0.81 4.76
C TRP A 26 -23.83 -1.50 4.43
N SER A 27 -23.55 -2.67 5.02
CA SER A 27 -22.31 -3.41 4.76
C SER A 27 -22.22 -3.92 3.33
N ILE A 28 -23.33 -4.44 2.79
CA ILE A 28 -23.42 -4.95 1.42
C ILE A 28 -23.20 -3.81 0.41
N SER A 29 -23.88 -2.68 0.60
CA SER A 29 -23.77 -1.52 -0.30
C SER A 29 -22.35 -0.97 -0.44
N GLN A 30 -21.51 -1.18 0.57
CA GLN A 30 -20.10 -0.76 0.53
C GLN A 30 -19.19 -1.71 -0.26
N ILE A 31 -19.65 -2.94 -0.52
CA ILE A 31 -18.87 -3.95 -1.27
C ILE A 31 -19.33 -3.99 -2.74
N GLU A 32 -20.58 -3.68 -3.02
CA GLU A 32 -21.15 -3.74 -4.37
C GLU A 32 -20.53 -2.77 -5.37
N LYS A 33 -19.97 -1.68 -4.88
CA LYS A 33 -19.33 -0.66 -5.72
C LYS A 33 -17.89 -0.44 -5.26
N LEU A 34 -16.97 -0.45 -6.21
CA LEU A 34 -15.59 -0.04 -5.92
C LEU A 34 -15.58 1.37 -5.35
N PRO A 35 -14.99 1.59 -4.18
CA PRO A 35 -14.95 2.91 -3.58
C PRO A 35 -14.09 3.85 -4.41
N LYS A 36 -14.53 5.10 -4.48
CA LYS A 36 -13.71 6.17 -5.02
C LYS A 36 -12.65 6.52 -4.00
N LEU A 37 -11.38 6.49 -4.41
CA LEU A 37 -10.29 6.83 -3.51
C LEU A 37 -10.39 8.29 -3.05
N ASN A 38 -10.30 8.50 -1.75
CA ASN A 38 -10.20 9.82 -1.13
C ASN A 38 -8.73 10.26 -1.05
N TRP A 39 -8.04 10.15 -2.18
CA TRP A 39 -6.62 10.45 -2.32
C TRP A 39 -6.41 11.49 -3.42
N SER A 40 -5.84 12.64 -3.06
CA SER A 40 -5.55 13.75 -3.99
C SER A 40 -4.12 13.74 -4.51
N GLY A 41 -3.26 12.88 -3.97
CA GLY A 41 -1.87 12.76 -4.39
C GLY A 41 -1.69 11.93 -5.67
N PRO A 42 -0.45 11.76 -6.12
CA PRO A 42 -0.16 11.00 -7.33
C PRO A 42 -0.49 9.52 -7.15
N ILE A 43 -1.09 8.93 -8.19
CA ILE A 43 -1.32 7.49 -8.31
C ILE A 43 -0.56 7.03 -9.56
N TYR A 44 0.43 6.18 -9.34
CA TYR A 44 1.28 5.67 -10.42
C TYR A 44 0.72 4.39 -11.01
N SER A 45 0.73 4.29 -12.33
CA SER A 45 0.45 3.05 -13.05
C SER A 45 1.57 2.03 -12.83
N LEU A 46 1.29 0.76 -13.08
CA LEU A 46 2.32 -0.29 -13.04
C LEU A 46 3.48 0.03 -13.99
N LYS A 47 3.19 0.56 -15.17
CA LYS A 47 4.20 0.96 -16.16
C LYS A 47 5.15 2.03 -15.60
N GLU A 48 4.62 3.10 -15.02
CA GLU A 48 5.43 4.15 -14.40
C GLU A 48 6.29 3.60 -13.26
N MET A 49 5.71 2.74 -12.41
CA MET A 49 6.46 2.09 -11.33
C MET A 49 7.60 1.21 -11.87
N MET A 50 7.36 0.47 -12.95
CA MET A 50 8.41 -0.34 -13.61
C MET A 50 9.51 0.52 -14.24
N GLU A 51 9.18 1.67 -14.80
CA GLU A 51 10.16 2.64 -15.30
C GLU A 51 11.06 3.18 -14.17
N PHE A 52 10.47 3.51 -13.02
CA PHE A 52 11.25 3.87 -11.83
C PHE A 52 12.13 2.72 -11.35
N HIS A 53 11.63 1.48 -11.41
CA HIS A 53 12.45 0.31 -11.07
C HIS A 53 13.61 0.11 -12.04
N GLY A 54 13.41 0.33 -13.33
CA GLY A 54 14.46 0.29 -14.35
C GLY A 54 15.60 1.27 -14.08
N LYS A 55 15.32 2.43 -13.48
CA LYS A 55 16.34 3.41 -13.06
C LYS A 55 17.24 2.88 -11.92
N TYR A 56 16.76 1.95 -11.11
CA TYR A 56 17.56 1.25 -10.10
C TYR A 56 18.25 0.04 -10.72
N ASN A 57 19.21 0.29 -11.57
CA ASN A 57 19.88 -0.68 -12.41
C ASN A 57 20.83 -1.61 -11.61
N TYR A 58 20.93 -2.86 -12.05
CA TYR A 58 21.91 -3.82 -11.52
C TYR A 58 23.36 -3.36 -11.72
N GLN A 59 23.65 -2.66 -12.83
CA GLN A 59 24.98 -2.11 -13.11
C GLN A 59 25.41 -1.10 -12.05
N ASP A 60 24.53 -0.22 -11.61
CA ASP A 60 24.85 0.77 -10.57
C ASP A 60 25.18 0.10 -9.24
N ARG A 61 24.48 -0.98 -8.89
CA ARG A 61 24.82 -1.78 -7.70
C ARG A 61 26.18 -2.45 -7.83
N ARG A 62 26.54 -2.91 -9.03
CA ARG A 62 27.83 -3.52 -9.31
C ARG A 62 28.97 -2.50 -9.19
N VAL A 63 28.78 -1.29 -9.71
CA VAL A 63 29.71 -0.16 -9.57
C VAL A 63 29.91 0.19 -8.10
N LEU A 64 28.81 0.37 -7.35
CA LEU A 64 28.87 0.65 -5.91
C LEU A 64 29.59 -0.46 -5.13
N ARG A 65 29.34 -1.72 -5.47
CA ARG A 65 30.01 -2.86 -4.81
C ARG A 65 31.52 -2.86 -5.07
N LYS A 66 31.95 -2.51 -6.29
CA LYS A 66 33.37 -2.36 -6.62
C LYS A 66 33.99 -1.19 -5.88
N LYS A 67 33.31 -0.02 -5.88
CA LYS A 67 33.79 1.21 -5.24
C LYS A 67 33.97 1.05 -3.73
N PHE A 68 33.06 0.37 -3.06
CA PHE A 68 33.07 0.18 -1.60
C PHE A 68 33.40 -1.25 -1.17
N LYS A 69 34.28 -1.92 -1.94
CA LYS A 69 34.66 -3.33 -1.69
C LYS A 69 35.16 -3.56 -0.26
N ASN A 70 35.89 -2.62 0.31
CA ASN A 70 36.51 -2.72 1.63
C ASN A 70 35.65 -2.15 2.77
N SER A 71 34.49 -1.56 2.48
CA SER A 71 33.62 -0.97 3.49
C SER A 71 32.16 -1.38 3.28
N ARG A 72 31.72 -2.43 3.99
CA ARG A 72 30.34 -2.87 3.97
C ARG A 72 29.36 -1.79 4.44
N LYS A 73 29.79 -0.93 5.38
CA LYS A 73 29.00 0.18 5.91
C LYS A 73 28.72 1.23 4.84
N ASP A 74 29.76 1.67 4.15
CA ASP A 74 29.64 2.68 3.09
C ASP A 74 28.89 2.14 1.87
N TYR A 75 29.11 0.88 1.50
CA TYR A 75 28.31 0.22 0.48
C TYR A 75 26.82 0.24 0.81
N LYS A 76 26.44 -0.13 2.04
CA LYS A 76 25.04 -0.12 2.47
C LYS A 76 24.43 1.28 2.40
N ARG A 77 25.20 2.30 2.86
CA ARG A 77 24.76 3.70 2.84
C ARG A 77 24.56 4.22 1.40
N ALA A 78 25.55 4.00 0.54
CA ALA A 78 25.49 4.42 -0.86
C ALA A 78 24.36 3.70 -1.64
N ARG A 79 24.17 2.39 -1.40
CA ARG A 79 23.08 1.63 -1.97
C ARG A 79 21.71 2.17 -1.55
N LYS A 80 21.54 2.50 -0.26
CA LYS A 80 20.29 3.05 0.27
C LYS A 80 20.00 4.41 -0.37
N LEU A 81 21.02 5.27 -0.50
CA LEU A 81 20.89 6.56 -1.16
C LEU A 81 20.46 6.42 -2.63
N LEU A 82 21.09 5.52 -3.38
CA LEU A 82 20.71 5.22 -4.75
C LEU A 82 19.25 4.76 -4.86
N GLN A 83 18.80 3.90 -3.96
CA GLN A 83 17.41 3.42 -3.93
C GLN A 83 16.41 4.55 -3.67
N TYR A 84 16.74 5.53 -2.83
CA TYR A 84 15.92 6.73 -2.64
C TYR A 84 15.92 7.63 -3.88
N GLN A 85 17.08 7.90 -4.46
CA GLN A 85 17.22 8.76 -5.64
C GLN A 85 16.50 8.19 -6.87
N THR A 86 16.41 6.88 -6.98
CA THR A 86 15.72 6.20 -8.08
C THR A 86 14.24 5.92 -7.80
N GLY A 87 13.71 6.38 -6.66
CA GLY A 87 12.32 6.15 -6.28
C GLY A 87 11.97 4.73 -5.85
N HIS A 88 12.96 3.84 -5.74
CA HIS A 88 12.75 2.43 -5.44
C HIS A 88 12.04 2.18 -4.09
N TYR A 89 12.26 3.03 -3.10
CA TYR A 89 11.61 2.97 -1.79
C TYR A 89 10.36 3.84 -1.67
N TYR A 90 9.98 4.54 -2.73
CA TYR A 90 8.90 5.51 -2.65
C TYR A 90 7.51 4.85 -2.69
N PHE A 91 7.34 3.88 -3.56
CA PHE A 91 6.01 3.33 -3.86
C PHE A 91 5.40 2.53 -2.73
N GLU A 92 6.18 1.73 -2.02
CA GLU A 92 5.66 0.91 -0.93
C GLU A 92 5.10 1.74 0.23
N PRO A 93 5.84 2.73 0.78
CA PRO A 93 5.28 3.61 1.80
C PRO A 93 4.08 4.41 1.29
N LEU A 94 4.10 4.84 0.03
CA LEU A 94 2.99 5.56 -0.58
C LEU A 94 1.72 4.70 -0.60
N TRP A 95 1.79 3.47 -1.12
CA TRP A 95 0.65 2.58 -1.16
C TRP A 95 0.16 2.18 0.23
N LEU A 96 1.07 1.97 1.15
CA LEU A 96 0.72 1.69 2.55
C LEU A 96 -0.01 2.88 3.17
N TYR A 97 0.48 4.09 2.93
CA TYR A 97 -0.15 5.32 3.40
C TYR A 97 -1.55 5.50 2.79
N ILE A 98 -1.70 5.38 1.48
CA ILE A 98 -3.00 5.47 0.80
C ILE A 98 -3.98 4.47 1.40
N ARG A 99 -3.58 3.22 1.56
CA ARG A 99 -4.40 2.15 2.10
C ARG A 99 -4.87 2.42 3.54
N HIS A 100 -3.96 2.91 4.41
CA HIS A 100 -4.33 3.27 5.77
C HIS A 100 -5.23 4.51 5.81
N ASN A 101 -4.95 5.51 4.99
CA ASN A 101 -5.77 6.70 4.88
C ASN A 101 -7.21 6.33 4.45
N GLU A 102 -7.35 5.50 3.43
CA GLU A 102 -8.67 5.04 2.97
C GLU A 102 -9.40 4.19 4.01
N ALA A 103 -8.67 3.37 4.78
CA ALA A 103 -9.28 2.56 5.84
C ALA A 103 -9.82 3.41 7.01
N VAL A 104 -9.18 4.57 7.28
CA VAL A 104 -9.55 5.46 8.41
C VAL A 104 -10.50 6.57 7.96
N ASN A 105 -10.23 7.19 6.82
CA ASN A 105 -10.92 8.40 6.36
C ASN A 105 -11.76 8.17 5.11
N GLY A 106 -11.71 6.98 4.52
CA GLY A 106 -12.46 6.64 3.31
C GLY A 106 -13.92 6.32 3.61
N ASN A 107 -14.75 6.38 2.58
CA ASN A 107 -16.21 6.21 2.67
C ASN A 107 -16.67 4.74 2.69
N SER A 108 -15.76 3.78 2.63
CA SER A 108 -16.07 2.36 2.52
C SER A 108 -15.25 1.49 3.48
N PRO A 109 -15.42 1.66 4.80
CA PRO A 109 -14.63 0.94 5.79
C PRO A 109 -14.81 -0.58 5.74
N VAL A 110 -15.97 -1.09 5.30
CA VAL A 110 -16.21 -2.53 5.10
C VAL A 110 -15.38 -3.07 3.96
N PHE A 111 -15.36 -2.37 2.81
CA PHE A 111 -14.54 -2.75 1.66
C PHE A 111 -13.05 -2.82 2.01
N HIS A 112 -12.54 -1.82 2.71
CA HIS A 112 -11.13 -1.78 3.12
C HIS A 112 -10.79 -2.87 4.14
N ARG A 113 -11.73 -3.20 5.04
CA ARG A 113 -11.57 -4.33 5.96
C ARG A 113 -11.50 -5.66 5.21
N PHE A 114 -12.34 -5.83 4.20
CA PHE A 114 -12.34 -7.00 3.33
C PHE A 114 -11.02 -7.13 2.55
N LEU A 115 -10.54 -6.04 1.93
CA LEU A 115 -9.24 -6.03 1.26
C LEU A 115 -8.09 -6.38 2.21
N HIS A 116 -8.10 -5.84 3.43
CA HIS A 116 -7.09 -6.15 4.43
C HIS A 116 -7.11 -7.62 4.82
N PHE A 117 -8.29 -8.20 5.01
CA PHE A 117 -8.45 -9.62 5.32
C PHE A 117 -7.87 -10.48 4.20
N TRP A 118 -8.26 -10.26 2.94
CA TRP A 118 -7.80 -11.05 1.81
C TRP A 118 -6.32 -10.83 1.51
N GLY A 119 -5.82 -9.60 1.64
CA GLY A 119 -4.40 -9.31 1.48
C GLY A 119 -3.53 -10.09 2.47
N ASN A 120 -3.99 -10.24 3.71
CA ASN A 120 -3.31 -11.06 4.72
C ASN A 120 -3.50 -12.57 4.47
N HIS A 121 -4.69 -12.98 4.01
CA HIS A 121 -4.99 -14.39 3.75
C HIS A 121 -4.14 -14.96 2.62
N PHE A 122 -4.02 -14.24 1.52
CA PHE A 122 -3.17 -14.65 0.39
C PHE A 122 -1.67 -14.46 0.65
N ALA A 123 -1.31 -13.88 1.79
CA ALA A 123 0.08 -13.75 2.24
C ALA A 123 1.03 -13.23 1.14
N ILE A 124 0.60 -12.20 0.41
CA ILE A 124 1.44 -11.54 -0.58
C ILE A 124 2.57 -10.84 0.16
N GLN A 125 3.62 -11.61 0.45
CA GLN A 125 4.79 -11.11 1.16
C GLN A 125 5.77 -10.48 0.19
N LYS A 126 6.25 -9.32 0.58
CA LYS A 126 7.38 -8.67 -0.06
C LYS A 126 8.68 -9.44 0.21
N LYS A 127 8.98 -10.48 -0.55
CA LYS A 127 10.31 -11.14 -0.49
C LYS A 127 11.35 -10.46 -1.38
N ASN A 128 10.94 -9.85 -2.49
CA ASN A 128 11.83 -9.19 -3.45
C ASN A 128 11.32 -7.79 -3.80
N ALA A 129 12.25 -6.90 -4.16
CA ALA A 129 11.91 -5.53 -4.58
C ALA A 129 10.90 -5.46 -5.74
N MET A 130 10.88 -6.47 -6.61
CA MET A 130 9.97 -6.57 -7.74
C MET A 130 8.52 -6.71 -7.28
N TYR A 131 8.24 -7.53 -6.27
CA TYR A 131 6.89 -7.73 -5.72
C TYR A 131 6.33 -6.50 -4.98
N SER A 132 7.18 -5.55 -4.57
CA SER A 132 6.70 -4.32 -3.94
C SER A 132 5.90 -3.41 -4.88
N TYR A 133 6.05 -3.58 -6.20
CA TYR A 133 5.28 -2.86 -7.21
C TYR A 133 3.95 -3.53 -7.51
N ASP A 134 3.85 -4.84 -7.31
CA ASP A 134 2.63 -5.61 -7.57
C ASP A 134 1.62 -5.47 -6.42
N VAL A 135 2.11 -5.26 -5.19
CA VAL A 135 1.25 -5.13 -4.00
C VAL A 135 0.33 -3.91 -4.08
N GLY A 136 0.80 -2.79 -4.64
CA GLY A 136 -0.01 -1.59 -4.80
C GLY A 136 -1.22 -1.79 -5.71
N PRO A 137 -1.05 -2.24 -6.98
CA PRO A 137 -2.14 -2.51 -7.91
C PRO A 137 -3.13 -3.58 -7.43
N TYR A 138 -2.69 -4.52 -6.62
CA TYR A 138 -3.56 -5.57 -6.05
C TYR A 138 -4.61 -5.03 -5.07
N HIS A 139 -4.40 -3.84 -4.56
CA HIS A 139 -5.30 -3.15 -3.65
C HIS A 139 -6.11 -2.04 -4.34
N ARG A 140 -6.09 -1.99 -5.66
CA ARG A 140 -6.93 -1.18 -6.52
C ARG A 140 -8.14 -1.98 -6.96
#